data_c29522e7c4b5c0d14bc5e8bddc4342a0
#
_entry.id   c29522e7c4b5c0d14bc5e8bddc4342a0
#
_cell.length_a   1.000
_cell.length_b   1.000
_cell.length_c   1.000
_cell.angle_alpha   90.00
_cell.angle_beta   90.00
_cell.angle_gamma   90.00
#
_symmetry.space_group_name_H-M   'P 1'
#
loop_
_entity.id
_entity.type
_entity.pdbx_description
1 polymer ?
#
loop_
_entity_poly.entity_id
_entity_poly.type
_entity_poly.pdbx_seq_one_letter_code
_entity_poly.pdbx_strand_id
1 'polypeptide(L)'
;MSCRRSAEEKSIITVSAASAIALLPFTIMRWILGDYWIALLDGLGFVVVLGLLVSVVRYRETRISGVVISLLVIMGMVVNIYLDGVSEVYFMFPTTVAAYFIVKPHFALSISTLALIVLLPVMMSELSLLNFVKFYLSIIGCMLFTYAFAVQRNDQRDQLVLLSTKDSLTGAGNRRLLDERLSETIRRFERIETPMSLLLLDLDRFKEINDSAGHAEGDALLVRVTEVVRARIRSTDMLFRYGGDEFIVFADGSDLATAASLAEDIRALVETDLSISGWQLSISLGVAEYCRGEDQAAWIARADRALFESKRQGRNRVELSPAPLETD
;
A
#
# COMPACT_ATOMS: atom_id res chain seq x y z
N MET A 1 14.66 12.00 6.46
CA MET A 1 13.74 11.13 7.22
C MET A 1 13.72 9.74 6.59
N SER A 2 13.97 8.66 7.34
CA SER A 2 14.00 7.30 6.80
C SER A 2 12.55 6.89 6.51
N CYS A 3 12.18 6.88 5.23
CA CYS A 3 10.88 6.39 4.78
C CYS A 3 10.74 4.92 5.22
N ARG A 4 9.76 4.62 6.06
CA ARG A 4 9.52 3.27 6.62
C ARG A 4 9.29 2.28 5.46
N ARG A 5 10.08 1.22 5.40
CA ARG A 5 9.93 0.14 4.40
C ARG A 5 8.60 -0.56 4.56
N SER A 6 7.97 -0.92 3.45
CA SER A 6 6.71 -1.67 3.44
C SER A 6 6.88 -3.08 4.07
N ALA A 7 5.78 -3.70 4.49
CA ALA A 7 5.81 -5.06 5.02
C ALA A 7 6.28 -6.07 3.96
N GLU A 8 5.94 -5.83 2.69
CA GLU A 8 6.37 -6.65 1.55
C GLU A 8 7.87 -6.54 1.31
N GLU A 9 8.45 -5.32 1.29
CA GLU A 9 9.88 -5.10 1.21
C GLU A 9 10.63 -5.86 2.31
N LYS A 10 10.16 -5.77 3.55
CA LYS A 10 10.77 -6.46 4.70
C LYS A 10 10.72 -7.98 4.53
N SER A 11 9.58 -8.54 4.11
CA SER A 11 9.44 -9.98 3.89
C SER A 11 10.40 -10.49 2.81
N ILE A 12 10.47 -9.81 1.66
CA ILE A 12 11.38 -10.19 0.56
C ILE A 12 12.83 -10.07 1.01
N ILE A 13 13.22 -8.99 1.68
CA ILE A 13 14.57 -8.80 2.21
C ILE A 13 14.94 -9.92 3.18
N THR A 14 14.05 -10.24 4.14
CA THR A 14 14.33 -11.27 5.15
C THR A 14 14.48 -12.64 4.51
N VAL A 15 13.57 -13.03 3.61
CA VAL A 15 13.62 -14.36 2.94
C VAL A 15 14.81 -14.44 2.00
N SER A 16 15.08 -13.39 1.20
CA SER A 16 16.26 -13.38 0.31
C SER A 16 17.58 -13.45 1.07
N ALA A 17 17.68 -12.72 2.20
CA ALA A 17 18.86 -12.79 3.05
C ALA A 17 19.03 -14.19 3.68
N ALA A 18 17.94 -14.80 4.18
CA ALA A 18 17.97 -16.15 4.72
C ALA A 18 18.35 -17.18 3.65
N SER A 19 17.81 -17.06 2.42
CA SER A 19 18.16 -17.94 1.29
C SER A 19 19.62 -17.78 0.90
N ALA A 20 20.15 -16.55 0.84
CA ALA A 20 21.58 -16.32 0.53
C ALA A 20 22.49 -16.90 1.62
N ILE A 21 22.15 -16.72 2.91
CA ILE A 21 22.90 -17.29 4.03
C ILE A 21 22.88 -18.82 3.98
N ALA A 22 21.78 -19.44 3.58
CA ALA A 22 21.68 -20.90 3.46
C ALA A 22 22.48 -21.45 2.27
N LEU A 23 22.41 -20.80 1.08
CA LEU A 23 23.06 -21.27 -0.15
C LEU A 23 24.58 -21.23 -0.08
N LEU A 24 25.16 -20.23 0.55
CA LEU A 24 26.62 -20.01 0.55
C LEU A 24 27.41 -21.19 1.19
N PRO A 25 27.05 -21.71 2.38
CA PRO A 25 27.75 -22.88 2.96
C PRO A 25 27.66 -24.12 2.07
N PHE A 26 26.51 -24.37 1.44
CA PHE A 26 26.31 -25.50 0.53
C PHE A 26 27.19 -25.39 -0.72
N THR A 27 27.22 -24.21 -1.32
CA THR A 27 28.09 -23.93 -2.47
C THR A 27 29.56 -24.21 -2.13
N ILE A 28 30.03 -23.72 -0.97
CA ILE A 28 31.42 -23.93 -0.51
C ILE A 28 31.68 -25.43 -0.23
N MET A 29 30.79 -26.11 0.45
CA MET A 29 30.95 -27.52 0.80
C MET A 29 30.98 -28.40 -0.41
N ARG A 30 30.12 -28.21 -1.41
CA ARG A 30 30.13 -28.94 -2.69
C ARG A 30 31.38 -28.68 -3.48
N TRP A 31 31.87 -27.45 -3.49
CA TRP A 31 33.16 -27.14 -4.13
C TRP A 31 34.32 -27.93 -3.48
N ILE A 32 34.37 -28.04 -2.16
CA ILE A 32 35.39 -28.79 -1.44
C ILE A 32 35.27 -30.30 -1.70
N LEU A 33 34.03 -30.83 -1.83
CA LEU A 33 33.76 -32.24 -2.10
C LEU A 33 34.02 -32.64 -3.56
N GLY A 34 34.22 -31.70 -4.47
CA GLY A 34 34.54 -31.97 -5.89
C GLY A 34 33.33 -31.94 -6.81
N ASP A 35 32.11 -31.59 -6.29
CA ASP A 35 30.87 -31.49 -7.08
C ASP A 35 30.75 -30.13 -7.75
N TYR A 36 31.71 -29.81 -8.59
CA TYR A 36 31.94 -28.47 -9.18
C TYR A 36 30.73 -27.95 -9.98
N TRP A 37 30.01 -28.84 -10.71
CA TRP A 37 28.88 -28.42 -11.51
C TRP A 37 27.69 -27.95 -10.67
N ILE A 38 27.41 -28.68 -9.60
CA ILE A 38 26.29 -28.33 -8.70
C ILE A 38 26.69 -27.11 -7.86
N ALA A 39 27.94 -27.03 -7.38
CA ALA A 39 28.47 -25.84 -6.70
C ALA A 39 28.38 -24.58 -7.58
N LEU A 40 28.62 -24.71 -8.91
CA LEU A 40 28.45 -23.58 -9.83
C LEU A 40 27.02 -23.17 -10.00
N LEU A 41 26.06 -24.11 -10.04
CA LEU A 41 24.62 -23.85 -10.11
C LEU A 41 24.12 -23.13 -8.84
N ASP A 42 24.51 -23.62 -7.67
CA ASP A 42 24.16 -22.99 -6.38
C ASP A 42 24.78 -21.60 -6.24
N GLY A 43 26.03 -21.44 -6.69
CA GLY A 43 26.74 -20.17 -6.71
C GLY A 43 26.09 -19.15 -7.65
N LEU A 44 25.57 -19.56 -8.80
CA LEU A 44 24.79 -18.72 -9.70
C LEU A 44 23.48 -18.32 -9.03
N GLY A 45 22.77 -19.27 -8.41
CA GLY A 45 21.56 -19.00 -7.64
C GLY A 45 21.79 -17.99 -6.51
N PHE A 46 22.87 -18.13 -5.77
CA PHE A 46 23.29 -17.19 -4.74
C PHE A 46 23.51 -15.77 -5.30
N VAL A 47 24.26 -15.63 -6.40
CA VAL A 47 24.52 -14.32 -7.03
C VAL A 47 23.23 -13.67 -7.50
N VAL A 48 22.30 -14.42 -8.09
CA VAL A 48 21.01 -13.90 -8.54
C VAL A 48 20.16 -13.45 -7.36
N VAL A 49 20.04 -14.26 -6.29
CA VAL A 49 19.29 -13.90 -5.08
C VAL A 49 19.89 -12.66 -4.43
N LEU A 50 21.21 -12.55 -4.37
CA LEU A 50 21.90 -11.38 -3.83
C LEU A 50 21.66 -10.13 -4.71
N GLY A 51 21.70 -10.25 -6.03
CA GLY A 51 21.40 -9.17 -6.97
C GLY A 51 19.97 -8.65 -6.81
N LEU A 52 19.01 -9.56 -6.69
CA LEU A 52 17.60 -9.20 -6.44
C LEU A 52 17.39 -8.57 -5.06
N LEU A 53 18.09 -9.06 -4.03
CA LEU A 53 18.09 -8.43 -2.70
C LEU A 53 18.60 -6.99 -2.77
N VAL A 54 19.72 -6.74 -3.46
CA VAL A 54 20.25 -5.39 -3.66
C VAL A 54 19.27 -4.52 -4.45
N SER A 55 18.60 -5.07 -5.46
CA SER A 55 17.58 -4.37 -6.25
C SER A 55 16.41 -3.92 -5.36
N VAL A 56 15.86 -4.80 -4.52
CA VAL A 56 14.77 -4.47 -3.60
C VAL A 56 15.22 -3.42 -2.58
N VAL A 57 16.45 -3.52 -2.07
CA VAL A 57 16.99 -2.56 -1.09
C VAL A 57 17.16 -1.17 -1.70
N ARG A 58 17.60 -1.08 -2.97
CA ARG A 58 17.97 0.17 -3.65
C ARG A 58 16.82 0.81 -4.41
N TYR A 59 16.02 0.00 -5.15
CA TYR A 59 14.99 0.48 -6.08
C TYR A 59 13.56 0.26 -5.56
N ARG A 60 13.38 -0.45 -4.44
CA ARG A 60 12.08 -0.77 -3.82
C ARG A 60 11.12 -1.55 -4.73
N GLU A 61 11.63 -2.17 -5.78
CA GLU A 61 10.84 -3.00 -6.69
C GLU A 61 10.56 -4.36 -6.04
N THR A 62 9.32 -4.57 -5.57
CA THR A 62 8.95 -5.77 -4.81
C THR A 62 8.23 -6.81 -5.65
N ARG A 63 7.40 -6.35 -6.61
CA ARG A 63 6.46 -7.24 -7.30
C ARG A 63 7.16 -8.22 -8.23
N ILE A 64 8.03 -7.72 -9.11
CA ILE A 64 8.78 -8.56 -10.07
C ILE A 64 9.83 -9.37 -9.32
N SER A 65 10.59 -8.73 -8.43
CA SER A 65 11.65 -9.37 -7.64
C SER A 65 11.11 -10.55 -6.82
N GLY A 66 9.95 -10.41 -6.17
CA GLY A 66 9.36 -11.49 -5.38
C GLY A 66 8.96 -12.70 -6.21
N VAL A 67 8.34 -12.50 -7.37
CA VAL A 67 7.96 -13.59 -8.29
C VAL A 67 9.21 -14.32 -8.81
N VAL A 68 10.21 -13.56 -9.27
CA VAL A 68 11.45 -14.12 -9.82
C VAL A 68 12.21 -14.92 -8.76
N ILE A 69 12.35 -14.41 -7.54
CA ILE A 69 12.99 -15.13 -6.42
C ILE A 69 12.26 -16.44 -6.14
N SER A 70 10.93 -16.41 -6.01
CA SER A 70 10.14 -17.62 -5.69
C SER A 70 10.26 -18.69 -6.78
N LEU A 71 10.24 -18.28 -8.05
CA LEU A 71 10.41 -19.19 -9.17
C LEU A 71 11.83 -19.79 -9.20
N LEU A 72 12.88 -18.97 -9.04
CA LEU A 72 14.26 -19.42 -9.07
C LEU A 72 14.58 -20.38 -7.93
N VAL A 73 14.12 -20.09 -6.72
CA VAL A 73 14.39 -20.92 -5.55
C VAL A 73 13.67 -22.27 -5.66
N ILE A 74 12.39 -22.30 -6.07
CA ILE A 74 11.66 -23.55 -6.28
C ILE A 74 12.22 -24.36 -7.45
N MET A 75 12.50 -23.70 -8.58
CA MET A 75 13.07 -24.37 -9.76
C MET A 75 14.49 -24.90 -9.50
N GLY A 76 15.33 -24.10 -8.83
CA GLY A 76 16.68 -24.51 -8.42
C GLY A 76 16.61 -25.75 -7.52
N MET A 77 15.65 -25.79 -6.58
CA MET A 77 15.44 -26.96 -5.72
C MET A 77 15.02 -28.21 -6.50
N VAL A 78 14.09 -28.06 -7.46
CA VAL A 78 13.70 -29.17 -8.34
C VAL A 78 14.90 -29.70 -9.13
N VAL A 79 15.72 -28.81 -9.71
CA VAL A 79 16.92 -29.18 -10.45
C VAL A 79 17.92 -29.90 -9.55
N ASN A 80 18.17 -29.41 -8.34
CA ASN A 80 19.08 -30.07 -7.38
C ASN A 80 18.62 -31.49 -7.03
N ILE A 81 17.32 -31.72 -6.83
CA ILE A 81 16.78 -33.06 -6.56
C ILE A 81 17.02 -34.02 -7.74
N TYR A 82 16.92 -33.52 -8.99
CA TYR A 82 17.22 -34.33 -10.18
C TYR A 82 18.72 -34.64 -10.35
N LEU A 83 19.61 -33.78 -9.88
CA LEU A 83 21.07 -33.94 -10.02
C LEU A 83 21.69 -34.71 -8.84
N ASP A 84 21.29 -34.40 -7.59
CA ASP A 84 21.86 -34.95 -6.35
C ASP A 84 21.03 -36.07 -5.72
N GLY A 85 19.80 -36.29 -6.26
CA GLY A 85 18.89 -37.31 -5.74
C GLY A 85 17.99 -36.84 -4.64
N VAL A 86 17.23 -37.81 -4.09
CA VAL A 86 16.15 -37.55 -3.13
C VAL A 86 16.60 -37.11 -1.73
N SER A 87 17.90 -37.14 -1.43
CA SER A 87 18.45 -36.61 -0.16
C SER A 87 18.16 -35.13 0.04
N GLU A 88 18.07 -34.36 -1.06
CA GLU A 88 17.81 -32.92 -1.08
C GLU A 88 16.33 -32.56 -0.87
N VAL A 89 15.43 -33.53 -0.90
CA VAL A 89 13.97 -33.29 -0.86
C VAL A 89 13.48 -32.57 0.41
N TYR A 90 14.21 -32.70 1.51
CA TYR A 90 13.86 -32.03 2.76
C TYR A 90 13.90 -30.51 2.68
N PHE A 91 14.70 -29.93 1.75
CA PHE A 91 14.75 -28.50 1.52
C PHE A 91 13.52 -27.94 0.78
N MET A 92 12.66 -28.81 0.25
CA MET A 92 11.38 -28.40 -0.33
C MET A 92 10.45 -27.76 0.71
N PHE A 93 10.49 -28.19 1.98
CA PHE A 93 9.63 -27.64 3.05
C PHE A 93 9.91 -26.15 3.30
N PRO A 94 11.13 -25.72 3.69
CA PRO A 94 11.42 -24.30 3.91
C PRO A 94 11.29 -23.48 2.62
N THR A 95 11.63 -24.02 1.47
CA THR A 95 11.52 -23.35 0.16
C THR A 95 10.06 -23.04 -0.18
N THR A 96 9.19 -24.02 -0.03
CA THR A 96 7.75 -23.87 -0.26
C THR A 96 7.15 -22.85 0.72
N VAL A 97 7.44 -22.96 2.01
CA VAL A 97 6.97 -22.01 3.02
C VAL A 97 7.41 -20.59 2.70
N ALA A 98 8.68 -20.40 2.31
CA ALA A 98 9.23 -19.09 1.95
C ALA A 98 8.46 -18.41 0.81
N ALA A 99 8.02 -19.18 -0.21
CA ALA A 99 7.25 -18.63 -1.32
C ALA A 99 5.94 -17.98 -0.88
N TYR A 100 5.22 -18.54 0.12
CA TYR A 100 3.98 -17.94 0.62
C TYR A 100 4.16 -16.61 1.37
N PHE A 101 5.38 -16.30 1.80
CA PHE A 101 5.70 -15.01 2.42
C PHE A 101 6.10 -13.94 1.39
N ILE A 102 6.48 -14.34 0.18
CA ILE A 102 6.99 -13.44 -0.86
C ILE A 102 5.92 -13.08 -1.88
N VAL A 103 5.14 -14.08 -2.34
CA VAL A 103 4.13 -13.89 -3.39
C VAL A 103 2.72 -14.14 -2.87
N LYS A 104 1.71 -13.85 -3.71
CA LYS A 104 0.31 -14.13 -3.36
C LYS A 104 0.09 -15.62 -3.09
N PRO A 105 -0.71 -15.99 -2.06
CA PRO A 105 -0.89 -17.38 -1.66
C PRO A 105 -1.30 -18.33 -2.79
N HIS A 106 -2.21 -17.89 -3.67
CA HIS A 106 -2.65 -18.70 -4.81
C HIS A 106 -1.51 -18.99 -5.80
N PHE A 107 -0.64 -18.00 -6.06
CA PHE A 107 0.51 -18.18 -6.94
C PHE A 107 1.55 -19.11 -6.31
N ALA A 108 1.85 -18.94 -5.01
CA ALA A 108 2.75 -19.85 -4.27
C ALA A 108 2.22 -21.29 -4.30
N LEU A 109 0.92 -21.50 -4.10
CA LEU A 109 0.28 -22.82 -4.19
C LEU A 109 0.47 -23.42 -5.58
N SER A 110 0.22 -22.63 -6.64
CA SER A 110 0.32 -23.12 -8.02
C SER A 110 1.74 -23.56 -8.38
N ILE A 111 2.75 -22.73 -8.08
CA ILE A 111 4.15 -23.07 -8.41
C ILE A 111 4.68 -24.24 -7.58
N SER A 112 4.31 -24.33 -6.30
CA SER A 112 4.68 -25.44 -5.43
C SER A 112 4.01 -26.76 -5.86
N THR A 113 2.74 -26.72 -6.25
CA THR A 113 2.02 -27.88 -6.79
C THR A 113 2.66 -28.36 -8.10
N LEU A 114 3.00 -27.42 -9.00
CA LEU A 114 3.69 -27.76 -10.24
C LEU A 114 5.05 -28.43 -9.97
N ALA A 115 5.82 -27.91 -9.02
CA ALA A 115 7.10 -28.50 -8.62
C ALA A 115 6.93 -29.94 -8.11
N LEU A 116 5.92 -30.21 -7.27
CA LEU A 116 5.62 -31.56 -6.79
C LEU A 116 5.22 -32.52 -7.91
N ILE A 117 4.47 -32.05 -8.91
CA ILE A 117 4.11 -32.85 -10.10
C ILE A 117 5.36 -33.18 -10.92
N VAL A 118 6.24 -32.21 -11.14
CA VAL A 118 7.51 -32.42 -11.88
C VAL A 118 8.41 -33.42 -11.15
N LEU A 119 8.40 -33.43 -9.80
CA LEU A 119 9.21 -34.38 -9.01
C LEU A 119 8.64 -35.80 -8.94
N LEU A 120 7.38 -36.03 -9.33
CA LEU A 120 6.76 -37.35 -9.23
C LEU A 120 7.61 -38.47 -9.81
N PRO A 121 8.17 -38.40 -11.04
CA PRO A 121 8.92 -39.52 -11.63
C PRO A 121 10.15 -39.88 -10.80
N VAL A 122 10.96 -38.91 -10.37
CA VAL A 122 12.17 -39.18 -9.59
C VAL A 122 11.85 -39.68 -8.20
N MET A 123 10.78 -39.16 -7.55
CA MET A 123 10.34 -39.63 -6.24
C MET A 123 9.83 -41.09 -6.28
N MET A 124 9.13 -41.46 -7.34
CA MET A 124 8.65 -42.83 -7.52
C MET A 124 9.74 -43.85 -7.84
N SER A 125 10.83 -43.41 -8.50
CA SER A 125 11.94 -44.30 -8.83
C SER A 125 12.91 -44.51 -7.67
N GLU A 126 13.11 -43.49 -6.82
CA GLU A 126 14.15 -43.47 -5.79
C GLU A 126 13.63 -43.84 -4.39
N LEU A 127 12.34 -43.57 -4.10
CA LEU A 127 11.77 -43.80 -2.77
C LEU A 127 10.99 -45.08 -2.69
N SER A 128 11.07 -45.79 -1.53
CA SER A 128 10.09 -46.81 -1.21
C SER A 128 8.68 -46.22 -1.12
N LEU A 129 7.67 -47.00 -1.44
CA LEU A 129 6.27 -46.56 -1.42
C LEU A 129 5.89 -45.85 -0.10
N LEU A 130 6.37 -46.40 1.03
CA LEU A 130 6.11 -45.80 2.35
C LEU A 130 6.73 -44.41 2.49
N ASN A 131 7.98 -44.22 2.05
CA ASN A 131 8.67 -42.92 2.13
C ASN A 131 8.09 -41.93 1.14
N PHE A 132 7.71 -42.36 -0.05
CA PHE A 132 6.98 -41.54 -1.03
C PHE A 132 5.67 -41.00 -0.45
N VAL A 133 4.83 -41.89 0.11
CA VAL A 133 3.55 -41.45 0.73
C VAL A 133 3.77 -40.51 1.92
N LYS A 134 4.75 -40.81 2.79
CA LYS A 134 5.09 -39.92 3.92
C LYS A 134 5.51 -38.55 3.45
N PHE A 135 6.37 -38.45 2.44
CA PHE A 135 6.84 -37.17 1.92
C PHE A 135 5.68 -36.34 1.33
N TYR A 136 4.91 -36.94 0.38
CA TYR A 136 3.81 -36.24 -0.27
C TYR A 136 2.71 -35.82 0.72
N LEU A 137 2.35 -36.66 1.67
CA LEU A 137 1.38 -36.31 2.71
C LEU A 137 1.87 -35.17 3.57
N SER A 138 3.15 -35.19 3.97
CA SER A 138 3.74 -34.16 4.83
C SER A 138 3.87 -32.82 4.09
N ILE A 139 4.34 -32.82 2.85
CA ILE A 139 4.51 -31.57 2.08
C ILE A 139 3.16 -30.94 1.69
N ILE A 140 2.18 -31.77 1.30
CA ILE A 140 0.82 -31.29 1.01
C ILE A 140 0.20 -30.70 2.29
N GLY A 141 0.33 -31.38 3.43
CA GLY A 141 -0.13 -30.86 4.72
C GLY A 141 0.54 -29.52 5.07
N CYS A 142 1.87 -29.43 4.88
CA CYS A 142 2.61 -28.17 5.06
C CYS A 142 2.12 -27.06 4.13
N MET A 143 1.87 -27.35 2.86
CA MET A 143 1.36 -26.39 1.88
C MET A 143 -0.03 -25.90 2.25
N LEU A 144 -0.95 -26.79 2.62
CA LEU A 144 -2.32 -26.42 3.01
C LEU A 144 -2.33 -25.58 4.28
N PHE A 145 -1.53 -25.98 5.29
CA PHE A 145 -1.41 -25.19 6.52
C PHE A 145 -0.83 -23.80 6.27
N THR A 146 0.26 -23.72 5.49
CA THR A 146 0.89 -22.43 5.16
C THR A 146 -0.02 -21.55 4.30
N TYR A 147 -0.77 -22.15 3.36
CA TYR A 147 -1.77 -21.44 2.57
C TYR A 147 -2.86 -20.83 3.47
N ALA A 148 -3.46 -21.65 4.35
CA ALA A 148 -4.49 -21.16 5.26
C ALA A 148 -3.98 -20.03 6.17
N PHE A 149 -2.76 -20.17 6.70
CA PHE A 149 -2.12 -19.15 7.50
C PHE A 149 -1.83 -17.86 6.71
N ALA A 150 -1.36 -17.98 5.47
CA ALA A 150 -1.08 -16.82 4.62
C ALA A 150 -2.36 -16.05 4.25
N VAL A 151 -3.46 -16.76 3.96
CA VAL A 151 -4.79 -16.16 3.73
C VAL A 151 -5.27 -15.45 4.98
N GLN A 152 -5.27 -16.12 6.14
CA GLN A 152 -5.71 -15.52 7.41
C GLN A 152 -4.89 -14.27 7.77
N ARG A 153 -3.57 -14.30 7.56
CA ARG A 153 -2.70 -13.13 7.79
C ARG A 153 -3.08 -11.96 6.91
N ASN A 154 -3.41 -12.20 5.64
CA ASN A 154 -3.82 -11.14 4.72
C ASN A 154 -5.18 -10.55 5.15
N ASP A 155 -6.15 -11.40 5.52
CA ASP A 155 -7.45 -10.94 6.01
C ASP A 155 -7.32 -10.09 7.28
N GLN A 156 -6.48 -10.50 8.23
CA GLN A 156 -6.19 -9.70 9.44
C GLN A 156 -5.53 -8.36 9.10
N ARG A 157 -4.61 -8.33 8.15
CA ARG A 157 -3.99 -7.09 7.68
C ARG A 157 -5.03 -6.16 7.05
N ASP A 158 -5.90 -6.69 6.21
CA ASP A 158 -6.95 -5.91 5.54
C ASP A 158 -7.96 -5.37 6.57
N GLN A 159 -8.31 -6.15 7.59
CA GLN A 159 -9.12 -5.67 8.72
C GLN A 159 -8.44 -4.53 9.49
N LEU A 160 -7.13 -4.62 9.76
CA LEU A 160 -6.39 -3.54 10.42
C LEU A 160 -6.34 -2.27 9.56
N VAL A 161 -6.19 -2.40 8.25
CA VAL A 161 -6.26 -1.28 7.30
C VAL A 161 -7.68 -0.68 7.28
N LEU A 162 -8.71 -1.52 7.28
CA LEU A 162 -10.11 -1.08 7.40
C LEU A 162 -10.41 -0.38 8.73
N LEU A 163 -9.77 -0.77 9.81
CA LEU A 163 -9.90 -0.11 11.13
C LEU A 163 -9.08 1.17 11.23
N SER A 164 -8.14 1.40 10.32
CA SER A 164 -7.38 2.65 10.28
C SER A 164 -8.31 3.82 9.98
N THR A 165 -8.27 4.84 10.80
CA THR A 165 -9.03 6.09 10.63
C THR A 165 -8.18 7.21 10.02
N LYS A 166 -6.89 6.94 9.77
CA LYS A 166 -5.95 7.93 9.22
C LYS A 166 -5.41 7.49 7.87
N ASP A 167 -5.18 8.47 7.00
CA ASP A 167 -4.43 8.31 5.76
C ASP A 167 -2.96 8.01 6.07
N SER A 168 -2.40 6.98 5.44
CA SER A 168 -1.06 6.49 5.75
C SER A 168 0.08 7.41 5.28
N LEU A 169 -0.17 8.23 4.27
CA LEU A 169 0.83 9.16 3.72
C LEU A 169 0.84 10.46 4.51
N THR A 170 -0.31 11.08 4.67
CA THR A 170 -0.45 12.44 5.21
C THR A 170 -0.78 12.47 6.70
N GLY A 171 -1.26 11.35 7.26
CA GLY A 171 -1.75 11.27 8.63
C GLY A 171 -3.05 12.06 8.86
N ALA A 172 -3.68 12.67 7.84
CA ALA A 172 -5.02 13.23 7.91
C ALA A 172 -6.05 12.13 8.23
N GLY A 173 -7.26 12.48 8.62
CA GLY A 173 -8.36 11.53 8.64
C GLY A 173 -8.55 10.94 7.24
N ASN A 174 -8.94 9.67 7.15
CA ASN A 174 -9.29 9.10 5.86
C ASN A 174 -10.80 9.27 5.59
N ARG A 175 -11.24 8.89 4.38
CA ARG A 175 -12.65 8.99 3.96
C ARG A 175 -13.59 8.29 4.94
N ARG A 176 -13.20 7.15 5.49
CA ARG A 176 -14.02 6.43 6.47
C ARG A 176 -14.26 7.24 7.74
N LEU A 177 -13.20 7.84 8.30
CA LEU A 177 -13.34 8.71 9.47
C LEU A 177 -14.20 9.94 9.15
N LEU A 178 -14.10 10.50 7.94
CA LEU A 178 -14.98 11.56 7.47
C LEU A 178 -16.46 11.13 7.53
N ASP A 179 -16.77 9.97 6.92
CA ASP A 179 -18.16 9.45 6.87
C ASP A 179 -18.73 9.22 8.26
N GLU A 180 -17.93 8.66 9.19
CA GLU A 180 -18.32 8.46 10.59
C GLU A 180 -18.59 9.80 11.30
N ARG A 181 -17.71 10.79 11.13
CA ARG A 181 -17.81 12.10 11.78
C ARG A 181 -18.95 12.94 11.24
N LEU A 182 -19.14 12.99 9.92
CA LEU A 182 -20.25 13.72 9.32
C LEU A 182 -21.61 13.15 9.79
N SER A 183 -21.76 11.82 9.80
CA SER A 183 -22.97 11.17 10.29
C SER A 183 -23.26 11.49 11.76
N GLU A 184 -22.23 11.55 12.62
CA GLU A 184 -22.37 11.92 14.03
C GLU A 184 -22.77 13.39 14.19
N THR A 185 -22.13 14.28 13.42
CA THR A 185 -22.33 15.72 13.54
C THR A 185 -23.68 16.17 12.96
N ILE A 186 -24.15 15.55 11.86
CA ILE A 186 -25.51 15.79 11.33
C ILE A 186 -26.55 15.45 12.38
N ARG A 187 -26.42 14.30 13.05
CA ARG A 187 -27.34 13.94 14.18
C ARG A 187 -27.25 14.92 15.35
N ARG A 188 -26.10 15.54 15.58
CA ARG A 188 -25.92 16.56 16.61
C ARG A 188 -26.59 17.88 16.20
N PHE A 189 -26.49 18.29 14.94
CA PHE A 189 -27.10 19.49 14.39
C PHE A 189 -28.60 19.49 14.54
N GLU A 190 -29.27 18.37 14.34
CA GLU A 190 -30.72 18.24 14.55
C GLU A 190 -31.19 18.61 15.97
N ARG A 191 -30.29 18.60 16.95
CA ARG A 191 -30.60 18.91 18.36
C ARG A 191 -30.16 20.30 18.77
N ILE A 192 -29.04 20.81 18.24
CA ILE A 192 -28.38 22.01 18.78
C ILE A 192 -28.25 23.13 17.73
N GLU A 193 -28.45 22.83 16.46
CA GLU A 193 -28.40 23.78 15.32
C GLU A 193 -27.11 24.63 15.26
N THR A 194 -25.97 24.10 15.70
CA THR A 194 -24.67 24.78 15.59
C THR A 194 -24.23 24.78 14.13
N PRO A 195 -23.91 25.95 13.52
CA PRO A 195 -23.51 26.02 12.14
C PRO A 195 -22.26 25.17 11.90
N MET A 196 -22.15 24.55 10.75
CA MET A 196 -21.01 23.73 10.35
C MET A 196 -20.84 23.74 8.85
N SER A 197 -19.58 23.72 8.39
CA SER A 197 -19.24 23.85 6.98
C SER A 197 -18.22 22.83 6.54
N LEU A 198 -18.29 22.47 5.25
CA LEU A 198 -17.26 21.70 4.53
C LEU A 198 -16.48 22.61 3.57
N LEU A 199 -15.17 22.46 3.59
CA LEU A 199 -14.25 23.03 2.60
C LEU A 199 -13.66 21.86 1.84
N LEU A 200 -14.04 21.68 0.59
CA LEU A 200 -13.45 20.70 -0.30
C LEU A 200 -12.33 21.37 -1.09
N LEU A 201 -11.12 20.82 -1.01
CA LEU A 201 -9.95 21.39 -1.64
C LEU A 201 -9.23 20.35 -2.51
N ASP A 202 -8.66 20.84 -3.61
CA ASP A 202 -7.95 20.01 -4.59
C ASP A 202 -6.68 20.76 -5.07
N LEU A 203 -5.58 20.04 -5.22
CA LEU A 203 -4.32 20.60 -5.67
C LEU A 203 -4.34 20.83 -7.18
N ASP A 204 -4.24 22.08 -7.58
CA ASP A 204 -4.27 22.45 -8.98
C ASP A 204 -3.09 21.84 -9.75
N ARG A 205 -3.39 21.18 -10.88
CA ARG A 205 -2.40 20.56 -11.77
C ARG A 205 -1.48 19.53 -11.11
N PHE A 206 -1.90 18.90 -10.02
CA PHE A 206 -1.11 17.91 -9.29
C PHE A 206 -0.59 16.78 -10.19
N LYS A 207 -1.39 16.35 -11.17
CA LYS A 207 -0.96 15.35 -12.15
C LYS A 207 0.25 15.79 -12.96
N GLU A 208 0.32 17.07 -13.39
CA GLU A 208 1.45 17.61 -14.15
C GLU A 208 2.75 17.58 -13.31
N ILE A 209 2.63 17.81 -12.00
CA ILE A 209 3.77 17.70 -11.07
C ILE A 209 4.23 16.24 -10.96
N ASN A 210 3.31 15.30 -10.76
CA ASN A 210 3.66 13.88 -10.72
C ASN A 210 4.32 13.40 -12.02
N ASP A 211 3.80 13.83 -13.17
CA ASP A 211 4.32 13.42 -14.49
C ASP A 211 5.73 14.00 -14.76
N SER A 212 6.06 15.15 -14.20
CA SER A 212 7.34 15.84 -14.43
C SER A 212 8.40 15.56 -13.35
N ALA A 213 8.02 15.49 -12.07
CA ALA A 213 8.94 15.33 -10.94
C ALA A 213 8.86 13.93 -10.28
N GLY A 214 7.89 13.12 -10.67
CA GLY A 214 7.68 11.77 -10.14
C GLY A 214 6.80 11.75 -8.87
N HIS A 215 6.24 10.57 -8.58
CA HIS A 215 5.31 10.36 -7.47
C HIS A 215 5.89 10.68 -6.09
N ALA A 216 7.20 10.52 -5.90
CA ALA A 216 7.84 10.81 -4.61
C ALA A 216 7.78 12.29 -4.25
N GLU A 217 7.91 13.18 -5.24
CA GLU A 217 7.77 14.62 -5.05
C GLU A 217 6.30 15.00 -4.82
N GLY A 218 5.36 14.40 -5.57
CA GLY A 218 3.92 14.57 -5.33
C GLY A 218 3.51 14.14 -3.91
N ASP A 219 4.02 13.02 -3.43
CA ASP A 219 3.79 12.55 -2.06
C ASP A 219 4.31 13.56 -1.02
N ALA A 220 5.50 14.14 -1.23
CA ALA A 220 6.05 15.17 -0.35
C ALA A 220 5.17 16.42 -0.33
N LEU A 221 4.65 16.85 -1.48
CA LEU A 221 3.73 17.99 -1.59
C LEU A 221 2.41 17.74 -0.83
N LEU A 222 1.82 16.55 -0.95
CA LEU A 222 0.61 16.18 -0.20
C LEU A 222 0.83 16.25 1.32
N VAL A 223 1.98 15.78 1.80
CA VAL A 223 2.35 15.89 3.21
C VAL A 223 2.48 17.35 3.61
N ARG A 224 3.14 18.18 2.79
CA ARG A 224 3.36 19.60 3.07
C ARG A 224 2.04 20.39 3.11
N VAL A 225 1.15 20.18 2.14
CA VAL A 225 -0.19 20.80 2.14
C VAL A 225 -0.94 20.43 3.43
N THR A 226 -0.87 19.16 3.83
CA THR A 226 -1.49 18.71 5.09
C THR A 226 -0.94 19.45 6.30
N GLU A 227 0.37 19.71 6.38
CA GLU A 227 1.00 20.47 7.46
C GLU A 227 0.52 21.93 7.49
N VAL A 228 0.49 22.58 6.32
CA VAL A 228 0.02 23.97 6.17
C VAL A 228 -1.45 24.10 6.62
N VAL A 229 -2.31 23.22 6.12
CA VAL A 229 -3.73 23.25 6.50
C VAL A 229 -3.91 23.00 8.00
N ARG A 230 -3.21 22.03 8.58
CA ARG A 230 -3.27 21.74 10.02
C ARG A 230 -2.81 22.89 10.90
N ALA A 231 -1.82 23.63 10.47
CA ALA A 231 -1.34 24.79 11.22
C ALA A 231 -2.36 25.94 11.25
N ARG A 232 -3.30 25.98 10.27
CA ARG A 232 -4.28 27.06 10.14
C ARG A 232 -5.64 26.72 10.77
N ILE A 233 -6.06 25.47 10.76
CA ILE A 233 -7.35 25.05 11.31
C ILE A 233 -7.32 25.00 12.85
N ARG A 234 -8.49 25.14 13.48
CA ARG A 234 -8.64 25.04 14.94
C ARG A 234 -8.59 23.60 15.41
N SER A 235 -8.40 23.37 16.71
CA SER A 235 -8.44 22.04 17.31
C SER A 235 -9.81 21.34 17.22
N THR A 236 -10.88 22.11 17.02
CA THR A 236 -12.25 21.62 16.79
C THR A 236 -12.48 21.21 15.34
N ASP A 237 -11.68 21.72 14.42
CA ASP A 237 -11.78 21.42 12.99
C ASP A 237 -11.04 20.13 12.68
N MET A 238 -11.43 19.46 11.62
CA MET A 238 -10.82 18.20 11.23
C MET A 238 -10.42 18.22 9.74
N LEU A 239 -9.23 17.69 9.45
CA LEU A 239 -8.72 17.54 8.09
C LEU A 239 -8.77 16.07 7.69
N PHE A 240 -9.32 15.80 6.51
CA PHE A 240 -9.43 14.48 5.90
C PHE A 240 -8.84 14.47 4.50
N ARG A 241 -8.21 13.35 4.12
CA ARG A 241 -7.87 13.08 2.73
C ARG A 241 -9.00 12.26 2.11
N TYR A 242 -9.69 12.86 1.14
CA TYR A 242 -10.90 12.28 0.54
C TYR A 242 -10.57 11.38 -0.67
N GLY A 243 -9.58 11.76 -1.46
CA GLY A 243 -9.09 11.06 -2.64
C GLY A 243 -7.62 11.36 -2.90
N GLY A 244 -7.07 11.06 -4.06
CA GLY A 244 -5.66 11.24 -4.42
C GLY A 244 -5.05 12.56 -3.96
N ASP A 245 -5.47 13.67 -4.55
CA ASP A 245 -5.08 15.06 -4.29
C ASP A 245 -6.21 15.90 -3.67
N GLU A 246 -7.31 15.26 -3.28
CA GLU A 246 -8.49 15.89 -2.70
C GLU A 246 -8.50 15.78 -1.17
N PHE A 247 -8.77 16.89 -0.51
CA PHE A 247 -8.91 16.98 0.94
C PHE A 247 -10.23 17.64 1.32
N ILE A 248 -10.72 17.33 2.52
CA ILE A 248 -11.89 17.98 3.14
C ILE A 248 -11.48 18.52 4.50
N VAL A 249 -11.76 19.80 4.74
CA VAL A 249 -11.75 20.39 6.07
C VAL A 249 -13.23 20.44 6.54
N PHE A 250 -13.49 19.81 7.65
CA PHE A 250 -14.74 19.98 8.39
C PHE A 250 -14.54 21.06 9.44
N ALA A 251 -15.26 22.18 9.29
CA ALA A 251 -15.20 23.34 10.18
C ALA A 251 -16.43 23.34 11.11
N ASP A 252 -16.23 22.85 12.35
CA ASP A 252 -17.29 22.77 13.37
C ASP A 252 -17.56 24.15 13.98
N GLY A 253 -18.81 24.52 14.14
CA GLY A 253 -19.20 25.83 14.65
C GLY A 253 -18.95 27.00 13.69
N SER A 254 -18.79 26.72 12.39
CA SER A 254 -18.52 27.73 11.38
C SER A 254 -19.66 27.85 10.36
N ASP A 255 -20.22 29.05 10.25
CA ASP A 255 -21.13 29.42 9.17
C ASP A 255 -20.40 29.58 7.83
N LEU A 256 -21.13 29.81 6.75
CA LEU A 256 -20.57 29.97 5.42
C LEU A 256 -19.53 31.09 5.32
N ALA A 257 -19.74 32.21 5.97
CA ALA A 257 -18.85 33.37 5.93
C ALA A 257 -17.52 33.08 6.66
N THR A 258 -17.59 32.49 7.84
CA THR A 258 -16.42 32.08 8.63
C THR A 258 -15.62 30.99 7.89
N ALA A 259 -16.30 30.02 7.30
CA ALA A 259 -15.69 28.96 6.53
C ALA A 259 -15.03 29.48 5.22
N ALA A 260 -15.65 30.47 4.56
CA ALA A 260 -15.08 31.14 3.41
C ALA A 260 -13.79 31.88 3.75
N SER A 261 -13.76 32.59 4.87
CA SER A 261 -12.55 33.27 5.35
C SER A 261 -11.42 32.25 5.65
N LEU A 262 -11.75 31.15 6.31
CA LEU A 262 -10.80 30.07 6.58
C LEU A 262 -10.26 29.45 5.27
N ALA A 263 -11.15 29.23 4.29
CA ALA A 263 -10.77 28.68 2.99
C ALA A 263 -9.79 29.62 2.24
N GLU A 264 -10.03 30.92 2.25
CA GLU A 264 -9.16 31.90 1.62
C GLU A 264 -7.79 31.99 2.32
N ASP A 265 -7.76 31.93 3.65
CA ASP A 265 -6.52 31.88 4.41
C ASP A 265 -5.69 30.62 4.05
N ILE A 266 -6.33 29.47 3.96
CA ILE A 266 -5.67 28.21 3.56
C ILE A 266 -5.14 28.33 2.14
N ARG A 267 -5.93 28.87 1.19
CA ARG A 267 -5.53 29.08 -0.20
C ARG A 267 -4.28 29.95 -0.27
N ALA A 268 -4.29 31.11 0.38
CA ALA A 268 -3.19 32.06 0.38
C ALA A 268 -1.92 31.48 1.02
N LEU A 269 -2.06 30.73 2.13
CA LEU A 269 -0.92 30.06 2.77
C LEU A 269 -0.30 28.99 1.87
N VAL A 270 -1.10 28.16 1.19
CA VAL A 270 -0.60 27.16 0.26
C VAL A 270 0.12 27.82 -0.91
N GLU A 271 -0.46 28.87 -1.50
CA GLU A 271 0.16 29.62 -2.61
C GLU A 271 1.51 30.22 -2.23
N THR A 272 1.66 30.72 -1.00
CA THR A 272 2.89 31.39 -0.54
C THR A 272 3.95 30.43 -0.02
N ASP A 273 3.56 29.35 0.67
CA ASP A 273 4.48 28.46 1.39
C ASP A 273 5.08 27.36 0.47
N LEU A 274 4.33 26.90 -0.52
CA LEU A 274 4.73 25.81 -1.41
C LEU A 274 5.48 26.25 -2.68
N SER A 275 5.69 27.53 -2.86
CA SER A 275 6.57 28.09 -3.91
C SER A 275 8.06 27.72 -3.71
N ILE A 276 8.40 27.02 -2.62
CA ILE A 276 9.77 26.69 -2.20
C ILE A 276 10.45 25.65 -3.10
N SER A 277 9.71 24.82 -3.81
CA SER A 277 10.31 23.74 -4.64
C SER A 277 10.44 24.09 -6.13
N GLY A 278 10.26 25.35 -6.51
CA GLY A 278 10.27 25.78 -7.92
C GLY A 278 8.96 25.51 -8.67
N TRP A 279 7.95 24.96 -8.00
CA TRP A 279 6.60 24.75 -8.51
C TRP A 279 5.66 25.83 -7.96
N GLN A 280 4.92 26.51 -8.82
CA GLN A 280 3.80 27.33 -8.40
C GLN A 280 2.61 26.39 -8.10
N LEU A 281 2.51 25.90 -6.86
CA LEU A 281 1.37 25.12 -6.44
C LEU A 281 0.26 26.04 -5.95
N SER A 282 -0.94 25.83 -6.44
CA SER A 282 -2.16 26.46 -5.92
C SER A 282 -3.20 25.39 -5.59
N ILE A 283 -4.21 25.78 -4.87
CA ILE A 283 -5.37 24.94 -4.56
C ILE A 283 -6.66 25.66 -4.94
N SER A 284 -7.61 24.88 -5.43
CA SER A 284 -8.99 25.33 -5.64
C SER A 284 -9.86 24.80 -4.51
N LEU A 285 -10.80 25.63 -4.04
CA LEU A 285 -11.68 25.26 -2.94
C LEU A 285 -13.15 25.50 -3.28
N GLY A 286 -14.00 24.58 -2.80
CA GLY A 286 -15.45 24.73 -2.75
C GLY A 286 -15.94 24.67 -1.30
N VAL A 287 -16.75 25.64 -0.88
CA VAL A 287 -17.26 25.74 0.49
C VAL A 287 -18.76 25.59 0.51
N ALA A 288 -19.27 24.77 1.41
CA ALA A 288 -20.70 24.58 1.63
C ALA A 288 -21.03 24.50 3.13
N GLU A 289 -21.93 25.37 3.61
CA GLU A 289 -22.53 25.24 4.93
C GLU A 289 -23.58 24.13 4.90
N TYR A 290 -23.72 23.40 6.00
CA TYR A 290 -24.76 22.38 6.15
C TYR A 290 -26.16 22.98 6.16
N CYS A 291 -27.07 22.40 5.39
CA CYS A 291 -28.48 22.79 5.39
C CYS A 291 -29.31 21.71 6.05
N ARG A 292 -30.26 22.15 6.90
CA ARG A 292 -31.14 21.23 7.64
C ARG A 292 -31.88 20.28 6.69
N GLY A 293 -31.84 18.98 7.00
CA GLY A 293 -32.55 17.96 6.26
C GLY A 293 -31.78 17.40 5.05
N GLU A 294 -30.60 17.93 4.71
CA GLU A 294 -29.76 17.30 3.70
C GLU A 294 -28.98 16.11 4.27
N ASP A 295 -28.79 15.10 3.45
CA ASP A 295 -27.89 14.01 3.82
C ASP A 295 -26.43 14.37 3.55
N GLN A 296 -25.51 13.54 4.07
CA GLN A 296 -24.09 13.72 3.90
C GLN A 296 -23.65 13.80 2.43
N ALA A 297 -24.27 12.99 1.56
CA ALA A 297 -23.90 12.93 0.15
C ALA A 297 -24.32 14.22 -0.60
N ALA A 298 -25.50 14.76 -0.29
CA ALA A 298 -25.98 16.01 -0.84
C ALA A 298 -25.08 17.19 -0.41
N TRP A 299 -24.68 17.23 0.87
CA TRP A 299 -23.79 18.27 1.38
C TRP A 299 -22.40 18.24 0.70
N ILE A 300 -21.77 17.07 0.64
CA ILE A 300 -20.49 16.91 -0.08
C ILE A 300 -20.65 17.30 -1.56
N ALA A 301 -21.73 16.89 -2.21
CA ALA A 301 -21.97 17.20 -3.62
C ALA A 301 -22.18 18.73 -3.86
N ARG A 302 -22.67 19.50 -2.87
CA ARG A 302 -22.72 20.97 -2.97
C ARG A 302 -21.32 21.60 -2.89
N ALA A 303 -20.48 21.12 -1.98
CA ALA A 303 -19.08 21.56 -1.90
C ALA A 303 -18.30 21.20 -3.18
N ASP A 304 -18.54 20.00 -3.72
CA ASP A 304 -17.90 19.54 -4.97
C ASP A 304 -18.29 20.39 -6.18
N ARG A 305 -19.58 20.75 -6.31
CA ARG A 305 -20.02 21.67 -7.37
C ARG A 305 -19.33 23.04 -7.26
N ALA A 306 -19.18 23.57 -6.06
CA ALA A 306 -18.45 24.83 -5.84
C ALA A 306 -16.96 24.66 -6.19
N LEU A 307 -16.32 23.57 -5.81
CA LEU A 307 -14.94 23.26 -6.21
C LEU A 307 -14.81 23.16 -7.74
N PHE A 308 -15.76 22.51 -8.42
CA PHE A 308 -15.76 22.42 -9.87
C PHE A 308 -15.84 23.81 -10.52
N GLU A 309 -16.69 24.72 -10.02
CA GLU A 309 -16.76 26.10 -10.49
C GLU A 309 -15.47 26.87 -10.25
N SER A 310 -14.80 26.68 -9.09
CA SER A 310 -13.51 27.30 -8.83
C SER A 310 -12.44 26.88 -9.86
N LYS A 311 -12.43 25.59 -10.24
CA LYS A 311 -11.53 25.09 -11.29
C LYS A 311 -11.87 25.66 -12.67
N ARG A 312 -13.17 25.79 -13.01
CA ARG A 312 -13.63 26.35 -14.30
C ARG A 312 -13.27 27.84 -14.46
N GLN A 313 -13.38 28.60 -13.39
CA GLN A 313 -13.16 30.05 -13.40
C GLN A 313 -11.67 30.45 -13.34
N GLY A 314 -10.75 29.50 -13.44
CA GLY A 314 -9.32 29.79 -13.56
C GLY A 314 -8.44 29.25 -12.42
N ARG A 315 -9.01 28.42 -11.52
CA ARG A 315 -8.31 27.81 -10.38
C ARG A 315 -7.83 28.83 -9.35
N ASN A 316 -7.07 28.36 -8.34
CA ASN A 316 -6.47 29.19 -7.28
C ASN A 316 -7.48 30.16 -6.65
N ARG A 317 -8.64 29.65 -6.27
CA ARG A 317 -9.74 30.45 -5.69
C ARG A 317 -10.68 29.64 -4.83
N VAL A 318 -11.48 30.35 -4.07
CA VAL A 318 -12.57 29.83 -3.26
C VAL A 318 -13.91 30.16 -3.93
N GLU A 319 -14.76 29.14 -4.10
CA GLU A 319 -16.15 29.31 -4.52
C GLU A 319 -17.10 28.80 -3.45
N LEU A 320 -18.22 29.52 -3.28
CA LEU A 320 -19.21 29.20 -2.26
C LEU A 320 -20.42 28.51 -2.89
N SER A 321 -20.89 27.45 -2.25
CA SER A 321 -22.14 26.83 -2.65
C SER A 321 -23.32 27.59 -2.03
N PRO A 322 -24.29 28.07 -2.84
CA PRO A 322 -25.51 28.61 -2.28
C PRO A 322 -26.29 27.54 -1.52
N ALA A 323 -27.10 27.96 -0.54
CA ALA A 323 -28.06 27.08 0.09
C ALA A 323 -29.00 26.48 -0.99
N PRO A 324 -29.48 25.23 -0.81
CA PRO A 324 -30.52 24.69 -1.70
C PRO A 324 -31.71 25.66 -1.70
N LEU A 325 -32.27 25.90 -2.88
CA LEU A 325 -33.57 26.61 -2.96
C LEU A 325 -34.57 25.77 -2.18
N GLU A 326 -35.20 26.38 -1.17
CA GLU A 326 -36.32 25.73 -0.49
C GLU A 326 -37.35 25.40 -1.56
N THR A 327 -37.52 24.12 -1.87
CA THR A 327 -38.66 23.64 -2.67
C THR A 327 -39.84 23.57 -1.70
N ASP A 328 -40.75 24.57 -1.81
CA ASP A 328 -42.06 24.58 -1.16
C ASP A 328 -42.84 23.27 -1.41
#